data_8587ad4f8f7cd33c4eaa4cfcae57da25
#
_entry.id   8587ad4f8f7cd33c4eaa4cfcae57da25
#
_cell.length_a   1.000
_cell.length_b   1.000
_cell.length_c   1.000
_cell.angle_alpha   90.00
_cell.angle_beta   90.00
_cell.angle_gamma   90.00
#
_symmetry.space_group_name_H-M   'P 1'
#
loop_
_entity.id
_entity.type
_entity.pdbx_description
1 polymer ?
#
loop_
_entity_poly.entity_id
_entity_poly.type
_entity_poly.pdbx_seq_one_letter_code
_entity_poly.pdbx_strand_id
1 'polypeptide(L)'
;MPEINLKSSNEEIVNTFFKDITCDDYQESIFKGGQSFADKALNNLDINGYAKKRNNVYPTEKRGSSYLSPYIRHGLLSLKEVWKHVDSFEYQDKTKFRDELLWQEFSRHLYAIVGSQNREFLNFYVQNDPNEVVENDKMNCISTVEQELESTGYMVNQTRMWYSSHQMFRTNQYWLESENYMYKHLVDGSRFAN
;
A
#
# COMPACT_ATOMS: atom_id res chain seq x y z
N MET A 1 4.72 -30.04 -11.58
CA MET A 1 5.22 -28.68 -11.36
C MET A 1 6.66 -28.80 -10.89
N PRO A 2 7.58 -27.98 -11.36
CA PRO A 2 8.93 -27.97 -10.80
C PRO A 2 8.86 -27.62 -9.32
N GLU A 3 9.61 -28.33 -8.48
CA GLU A 3 9.67 -28.06 -7.04
C GLU A 3 10.53 -26.84 -6.76
N ILE A 4 10.03 -25.97 -5.89
CA ILE A 4 10.79 -24.79 -5.44
C ILE A 4 11.86 -25.27 -4.45
N ASN A 5 13.13 -25.05 -4.79
CA ASN A 5 14.20 -25.29 -3.85
C ASN A 5 14.25 -24.15 -2.82
N LEU A 6 13.94 -24.47 -1.55
CA LEU A 6 13.93 -23.49 -0.45
C LEU A 6 15.32 -22.90 -0.14
N LYS A 7 16.39 -23.39 -0.76
CA LYS A 7 17.74 -22.83 -0.63
C LYS A 7 18.08 -21.83 -1.73
N SER A 8 17.25 -21.72 -2.77
CA SER A 8 17.41 -20.73 -3.83
C SER A 8 17.16 -19.32 -3.31
N SER A 9 17.85 -18.35 -3.89
CA SER A 9 17.56 -16.94 -3.62
C SER A 9 16.17 -16.53 -4.13
N ASN A 10 15.63 -15.47 -3.58
CA ASN A 10 14.34 -14.93 -4.06
C ASN A 10 14.41 -14.56 -5.55
N GLU A 11 15.52 -14.00 -5.99
CA GLU A 11 15.77 -13.66 -7.39
C GLU A 11 15.74 -14.90 -8.29
N GLU A 12 16.44 -15.99 -7.90
CA GLU A 12 16.39 -17.24 -8.65
C GLU A 12 14.98 -17.82 -8.73
N ILE A 13 14.22 -17.76 -7.63
CA ILE A 13 12.84 -18.24 -7.60
C ILE A 13 11.97 -17.40 -8.55
N VAL A 14 12.07 -16.08 -8.48
CA VAL A 14 11.30 -15.17 -9.34
C VAL A 14 11.65 -15.40 -10.81
N ASN A 15 12.93 -15.43 -11.15
CA ASN A 15 13.38 -15.63 -12.53
C ASN A 15 13.06 -17.02 -13.09
N THR A 16 12.92 -18.04 -12.22
CA THR A 16 12.62 -19.41 -12.66
C THR A 16 11.13 -19.66 -12.81
N PHE A 17 10.31 -19.18 -11.87
CA PHE A 17 8.90 -19.55 -11.78
C PHE A 17 7.93 -18.42 -12.16
N PHE A 18 8.38 -17.18 -12.15
CA PHE A 18 7.52 -16.01 -12.32
C PHE A 18 7.97 -15.10 -13.48
N LYS A 19 8.96 -15.49 -14.27
CA LYS A 19 9.50 -14.69 -15.37
C LYS A 19 8.43 -14.24 -16.36
N ASP A 20 7.43 -15.08 -16.61
CA ASP A 20 6.38 -14.78 -17.58
C ASP A 20 5.34 -13.75 -17.08
N ILE A 21 5.35 -13.46 -15.78
CA ILE A 21 4.43 -12.50 -15.15
C ILE A 21 5.15 -11.28 -14.57
N THR A 22 6.48 -11.27 -14.60
CA THR A 22 7.31 -10.11 -14.23
C THR A 22 7.69 -9.36 -15.50
N CYS A 23 7.66 -8.04 -15.45
CA CYS A 23 8.00 -7.19 -16.60
C CYS A 23 9.31 -6.42 -16.42
N ASP A 24 9.90 -6.46 -15.24
CA ASP A 24 11.09 -5.70 -14.89
C ASP A 24 12.11 -6.58 -14.16
N ASP A 25 13.31 -6.08 -13.97
CA ASP A 25 14.34 -6.77 -13.21
C ASP A 25 13.93 -6.96 -11.75
N TYR A 26 14.36 -8.06 -11.15
CA TYR A 26 14.11 -8.34 -9.75
C TYR A 26 14.67 -7.25 -8.84
N GLN A 27 13.84 -6.71 -7.95
CA GLN A 27 14.25 -5.83 -6.88
C GLN A 27 13.82 -6.39 -5.52
N GLU A 28 14.75 -6.40 -4.57
CA GLU A 28 14.43 -6.87 -3.23
C GLU A 28 13.59 -5.85 -2.49
N SER A 29 12.42 -6.29 -1.99
CA SER A 29 11.55 -5.41 -1.19
C SER A 29 12.20 -5.05 0.15
N ILE A 30 11.89 -3.85 0.65
CA ILE A 30 12.20 -3.45 2.04
C ILE A 30 11.46 -4.32 3.07
N PHE A 31 10.39 -4.99 2.67
CA PHE A 31 9.63 -5.91 3.50
C PHE A 31 10.13 -7.34 3.30
N LYS A 32 10.55 -7.95 4.38
CA LYS A 32 10.92 -9.38 4.38
C LYS A 32 9.67 -10.23 4.64
N GLY A 33 9.44 -11.24 3.80
CA GLY A 33 8.31 -12.16 3.92
C GLY A 33 8.49 -13.17 5.07
N GLY A 34 7.37 -13.75 5.50
CA GLY A 34 7.33 -14.83 6.49
C GLY A 34 6.92 -14.39 7.90
N GLN A 35 6.40 -15.36 8.67
CA GLN A 35 5.80 -15.11 9.99
C GLN A 35 6.79 -14.48 10.96
N SER A 36 8.04 -14.94 11.00
CA SER A 36 9.05 -14.42 11.93
C SER A 36 9.34 -12.92 11.73
N PHE A 37 9.27 -12.43 10.49
CA PHE A 37 9.43 -11.01 10.20
C PHE A 37 8.18 -10.22 10.55
N ALA A 38 7.00 -10.77 10.34
CA ALA A 38 5.74 -10.17 10.76
C ALA A 38 5.66 -10.02 12.28
N ASP A 39 6.01 -11.08 13.02
CA ASP A 39 6.04 -11.06 14.49
C ASP A 39 7.07 -10.04 15.01
N LYS A 40 8.24 -9.98 14.38
CA LYS A 40 9.25 -8.98 14.73
C LYS A 40 8.77 -7.56 14.46
N ALA A 41 8.09 -7.34 13.34
CA ALA A 41 7.53 -6.03 12.99
C ALA A 41 6.46 -5.60 14.00
N LEU A 42 5.57 -6.52 14.43
CA LEU A 42 4.57 -6.28 15.44
C LEU A 42 5.20 -6.00 16.81
N ASN A 43 6.18 -6.81 17.24
CA ASN A 43 6.86 -6.64 18.53
C ASN A 43 7.65 -5.32 18.62
N ASN A 44 8.14 -4.81 17.48
CA ASN A 44 8.86 -3.53 17.41
C ASN A 44 7.93 -2.35 17.12
N LEU A 45 6.62 -2.57 17.03
CA LEU A 45 5.67 -1.50 16.76
C LEU A 45 5.68 -0.46 17.87
N ASP A 46 5.99 0.77 17.51
CA ASP A 46 5.84 1.95 18.37
C ASP A 46 4.85 2.93 17.73
N ILE A 47 3.76 3.19 18.44
CA ILE A 47 2.74 4.16 18.02
C ILE A 47 2.75 5.43 18.89
N ASN A 48 3.79 5.69 19.67
CA ASN A 48 3.89 6.92 20.46
C ASN A 48 3.89 8.17 19.57
N GLY A 49 2.90 9.02 19.79
CA GLY A 49 2.67 10.21 18.98
C GLY A 49 2.02 9.94 17.62
N TYR A 50 1.52 8.74 17.39
CA TYR A 50 0.89 8.34 16.12
C TYR A 50 -0.21 9.31 15.69
N ALA A 51 -1.10 9.70 16.59
CA ALA A 51 -2.21 10.61 16.29
C ALA A 51 -1.75 11.91 15.62
N LYS A 52 -0.57 12.40 15.96
CA LYS A 52 0.02 13.63 15.41
C LYS A 52 0.95 13.37 14.23
N LYS A 53 1.74 12.29 14.30
CA LYS A 53 2.84 12.00 13.34
C LYS A 53 2.39 11.24 12.09
N ARG A 54 1.24 10.53 12.12
CA ARG A 54 0.78 9.68 11.02
C ARG A 54 0.69 10.38 9.65
N ASN A 55 0.54 11.70 9.66
CA ASN A 55 0.46 12.50 8.43
C ASN A 55 1.83 13.02 7.97
N ASN A 56 2.91 12.76 8.70
CA ASN A 56 4.24 13.16 8.29
C ASN A 56 4.70 12.30 7.12
N VAL A 57 5.09 12.94 6.04
CA VAL A 57 5.60 12.29 4.83
C VAL A 57 7.12 12.41 4.74
N TYR A 58 7.63 13.57 5.02
CA TYR A 58 9.05 13.89 4.99
C TYR A 58 9.49 14.68 6.22
N PRO A 59 10.74 14.52 6.65
CA PRO A 59 11.68 13.49 6.19
C PRO A 59 11.23 12.09 6.60
N THR A 60 11.72 11.05 5.92
CA THR A 60 11.24 9.67 6.06
C THR A 60 11.38 9.10 7.47
N GLU A 61 12.43 9.49 8.19
CA GLU A 61 12.69 9.08 9.59
C GLU A 61 11.68 9.67 10.60
N LYS A 62 10.88 10.65 10.19
CA LYS A 62 9.81 11.25 11.02
C LYS A 62 8.42 10.75 10.66
N ARG A 63 8.33 9.79 9.76
CA ARG A 63 7.05 9.16 9.40
C ARG A 63 6.44 8.44 10.59
N GLY A 64 5.13 8.62 10.78
CA GLY A 64 4.37 7.87 11.78
C GLY A 64 3.73 6.59 11.23
N SER A 65 4.16 6.09 10.07
CA SER A 65 3.62 4.86 9.50
C SER A 65 4.09 3.63 10.29
N SER A 66 3.18 2.68 10.52
CA SER A 66 3.49 1.43 11.21
C SER A 66 4.22 0.40 10.35
N TYR A 67 4.15 0.52 9.04
CA TYR A 67 4.67 -0.45 8.07
C TYR A 67 4.12 -1.89 8.25
N LEU A 68 2.98 -2.06 8.94
CA LEU A 68 2.36 -3.38 9.17
C LEU A 68 1.41 -3.81 8.05
N SER A 69 0.99 -2.89 7.18
CA SER A 69 -0.02 -3.18 6.15
C SER A 69 0.34 -4.34 5.22
N PRO A 70 1.61 -4.56 4.78
CA PRO A 70 1.95 -5.74 3.99
C PRO A 70 1.71 -7.05 4.75
N TYR A 71 2.09 -7.13 6.01
CA TYR A 71 1.91 -8.32 6.84
C TYR A 71 0.43 -8.62 7.11
N ILE A 72 -0.37 -7.57 7.32
CA ILE A 72 -1.82 -7.70 7.49
C ILE A 72 -2.46 -8.11 6.15
N ARG A 73 -2.04 -7.50 5.04
CA ARG A 73 -2.56 -7.79 3.70
C ARG A 73 -2.35 -9.25 3.30
N HIS A 74 -1.19 -9.79 3.61
CA HIS A 74 -0.83 -11.18 3.29
C HIS A 74 -1.24 -12.19 4.37
N GLY A 75 -1.98 -11.77 5.40
CA GLY A 75 -2.55 -12.65 6.42
C GLY A 75 -1.56 -13.16 7.45
N LEU A 76 -0.36 -12.60 7.53
CA LEU A 76 0.67 -12.94 8.54
C LEU A 76 0.36 -12.31 9.90
N LEU A 77 -0.37 -11.20 9.92
CA LEU A 77 -0.89 -10.56 11.13
C LEU A 77 -2.40 -10.38 11.00
N SER A 78 -3.15 -10.79 12.00
CA SER A 78 -4.57 -10.48 12.07
C SER A 78 -4.81 -9.09 12.65
N LEU A 79 -5.88 -8.43 12.22
CA LEU A 79 -6.29 -7.15 12.82
C LEU A 79 -6.52 -7.27 14.34
N LYS A 80 -7.01 -8.42 14.80
CA LYS A 80 -7.24 -8.69 16.22
C LYS A 80 -5.95 -8.74 17.03
N GLU A 81 -4.89 -9.32 16.50
CA GLU A 81 -3.56 -9.34 17.16
C GLU A 81 -2.98 -7.94 17.25
N VAL A 82 -2.98 -7.21 16.15
CA VAL A 82 -2.51 -5.82 16.11
C VAL A 82 -3.33 -4.93 17.04
N TRP A 83 -4.66 -5.07 17.06
CA TRP A 83 -5.56 -4.35 17.95
C TRP A 83 -5.22 -4.56 19.42
N LYS A 84 -4.94 -5.81 19.83
CA LYS A 84 -4.57 -6.14 21.20
C LYS A 84 -3.18 -5.63 21.55
N HIS A 85 -2.25 -5.72 20.62
CA HIS A 85 -0.87 -5.30 20.83
C HIS A 85 -0.75 -3.84 21.27
N VAL A 86 -1.61 -2.98 20.73
CA VAL A 86 -1.60 -1.54 21.02
C VAL A 86 -2.34 -1.14 22.32
N ASP A 87 -2.83 -2.09 23.11
CA ASP A 87 -3.60 -1.79 24.33
C ASP A 87 -2.84 -0.98 25.38
N SER A 88 -1.54 -1.17 25.47
CA SER A 88 -0.66 -0.52 26.46
C SER A 88 -0.29 0.93 26.11
N PHE A 89 -0.53 1.37 24.86
CA PHE A 89 -0.17 2.71 24.43
C PHE A 89 -1.16 3.78 24.91
N GLU A 90 -0.74 5.06 24.83
CA GLU A 90 -1.57 6.19 25.21
C GLU A 90 -2.93 6.17 24.48
N TYR A 91 -3.98 6.62 25.17
CA TYR A 91 -5.36 6.55 24.69
C TYR A 91 -5.56 7.22 23.33
N GLN A 92 -5.01 8.41 23.10
CA GLN A 92 -5.19 9.12 21.84
C GLN A 92 -4.54 8.40 20.66
N ASP A 93 -3.32 7.90 20.86
CA ASP A 93 -2.56 7.22 19.83
C ASP A 93 -3.19 5.86 19.46
N LYS A 94 -3.53 5.06 20.48
CA LYS A 94 -4.17 3.75 20.22
C LYS A 94 -5.56 3.89 19.62
N THR A 95 -6.36 4.88 20.04
CA THR A 95 -7.68 5.11 19.48
C THR A 95 -7.55 5.46 18.00
N LYS A 96 -6.67 6.41 17.67
CA LYS A 96 -6.47 6.79 16.27
C LYS A 96 -5.89 5.67 15.43
N PHE A 97 -4.96 4.87 15.98
CA PHE A 97 -4.42 3.71 15.28
C PHE A 97 -5.49 2.64 15.02
N ARG A 98 -6.36 2.40 15.99
CA ARG A 98 -7.49 1.47 15.87
C ARG A 98 -8.53 1.92 14.86
N ASP A 99 -8.78 3.22 14.74
CA ASP A 99 -9.65 3.75 13.69
C ASP A 99 -9.14 3.37 12.30
N GLU A 100 -7.81 3.41 12.07
CA GLU A 100 -7.23 3.01 10.78
C GLU A 100 -7.38 1.49 10.53
N LEU A 101 -7.31 0.66 11.57
CA LEU A 101 -7.60 -0.78 11.45
C LEU A 101 -9.07 -1.03 11.11
N LEU A 102 -10.00 -0.26 11.69
CA LEU A 102 -11.43 -0.36 11.38
C LEU A 102 -11.73 0.05 9.93
N TRP A 103 -11.04 1.08 9.40
CA TRP A 103 -11.17 1.42 7.98
C TRP A 103 -10.74 0.29 7.06
N GLN A 104 -9.68 -0.42 7.42
CA GLN A 104 -9.23 -1.58 6.65
C GLN A 104 -10.25 -2.73 6.67
N GLU A 105 -10.83 -3.01 7.84
CA GLU A 105 -11.88 -4.03 7.97
C GLU A 105 -13.16 -3.63 7.23
N PHE A 106 -13.58 -2.37 7.33
CA PHE A 106 -14.71 -1.82 6.57
C PHE A 106 -14.49 -2.02 5.06
N SER A 107 -13.30 -1.70 4.55
CA SER A 107 -12.96 -1.86 3.14
C SER A 107 -13.07 -3.31 2.68
N ARG A 108 -12.67 -4.28 3.52
CA ARG A 108 -12.82 -5.71 3.23
C ARG A 108 -14.29 -6.14 3.13
N HIS A 109 -15.13 -5.67 4.06
CA HIS A 109 -16.56 -5.94 4.04
C HIS A 109 -17.23 -5.32 2.81
N LEU A 110 -16.87 -4.09 2.50
CA LEU A 110 -17.39 -3.40 1.33
C LEU A 110 -17.01 -4.13 0.04
N TYR A 111 -15.74 -4.56 -0.08
CA TYR A 111 -15.30 -5.36 -1.22
C TYR A 111 -16.03 -6.70 -1.32
N ALA A 112 -16.30 -7.36 -0.19
CA ALA A 112 -17.06 -8.61 -0.18
C ALA A 112 -18.51 -8.44 -0.69
N ILE A 113 -19.09 -7.26 -0.51
CA ILE A 113 -20.45 -6.93 -0.98
C ILE A 113 -20.43 -6.53 -2.46
N VAL A 114 -19.52 -5.63 -2.83
CA VAL A 114 -19.49 -4.99 -4.16
C VAL A 114 -18.75 -5.83 -5.19
N GLY A 115 -17.68 -6.52 -4.77
CA GLY A 115 -16.86 -7.38 -5.64
C GLY A 115 -16.28 -6.63 -6.83
N SER A 116 -16.39 -7.24 -8.02
CA SER A 116 -15.90 -6.64 -9.28
C SER A 116 -16.65 -5.38 -9.72
N GLN A 117 -17.84 -5.15 -9.19
CA GLN A 117 -18.63 -3.96 -9.53
C GLN A 117 -17.95 -2.66 -9.07
N ASN A 118 -17.00 -2.71 -8.13
CA ASN A 118 -16.22 -1.54 -7.74
C ASN A 118 -15.47 -0.91 -8.92
N ARG A 119 -15.23 -1.67 -9.99
CA ARG A 119 -14.54 -1.20 -11.20
C ARG A 119 -15.47 -0.49 -12.19
N GLU A 120 -16.78 -0.56 -11.96
CA GLU A 120 -17.83 -0.03 -12.84
C GLU A 120 -18.47 1.25 -12.28
N PHE A 121 -18.40 1.46 -10.96
CA PHE A 121 -19.10 2.54 -10.28
C PHE A 121 -18.13 3.54 -9.63
N LEU A 122 -17.97 4.67 -10.29
CA LEU A 122 -17.71 5.93 -9.58
C LEU A 122 -18.99 6.76 -9.62
N ASN A 123 -19.53 7.09 -8.43
CA ASN A 123 -20.65 8.03 -8.30
C ASN A 123 -20.30 9.47 -8.74
N PHE A 124 -19.04 9.72 -9.04
CA PHE A 124 -18.55 10.99 -9.57
C PHE A 124 -17.95 10.74 -10.94
N TYR A 125 -18.61 11.27 -11.96
CA TYR A 125 -18.05 11.35 -13.29
C TYR A 125 -16.88 12.34 -13.25
N VAL A 126 -15.68 11.84 -13.09
CA VAL A 126 -14.53 12.51 -13.65
C VAL A 126 -14.62 12.19 -15.15
N GLN A 127 -15.28 13.06 -15.90
CA GLN A 127 -15.23 13.01 -17.36
C GLN A 127 -13.82 13.48 -17.74
N ASN A 128 -12.93 12.54 -17.83
CA ASN A 128 -11.68 12.79 -18.48
C ASN A 128 -11.97 12.80 -19.98
N ASP A 129 -11.82 13.95 -20.62
CA ASP A 129 -11.73 13.97 -22.07
C ASP A 129 -10.40 13.31 -22.46
N PRO A 130 -10.41 12.12 -23.11
CA PRO A 130 -9.17 11.44 -23.49
C PRO A 130 -8.33 12.24 -24.48
N ASN A 131 -8.87 13.33 -25.05
CA ASN A 131 -8.17 14.23 -25.95
C ASN A 131 -7.55 15.44 -25.23
N GLU A 132 -7.86 15.66 -23.95
CA GLU A 132 -7.28 16.71 -23.14
C GLU A 132 -5.99 16.19 -22.48
N VAL A 133 -4.93 16.12 -23.25
CA VAL A 133 -3.59 15.83 -22.73
C VAL A 133 -3.13 17.04 -21.93
N VAL A 134 -3.32 17.00 -20.63
CA VAL A 134 -2.65 17.95 -19.74
C VAL A 134 -1.17 17.59 -19.74
N GLU A 135 -0.31 18.52 -20.18
CA GLU A 135 1.14 18.35 -20.07
C GLU A 135 1.47 17.90 -18.64
N ASN A 136 2.22 16.82 -18.57
CA ASN A 136 2.59 16.18 -17.34
C ASN A 136 3.53 17.11 -16.56
N ASP A 137 2.93 18.02 -15.80
CA ASP A 137 3.65 18.96 -14.95
C ASP A 137 4.28 18.13 -13.81
N LYS A 138 5.52 17.70 -14.06
CA LYS A 138 6.27 16.80 -13.17
C LYS A 138 6.63 17.55 -11.88
N MET A 139 5.66 17.62 -10.99
CA MET A 139 5.90 18.13 -9.64
C MET A 139 6.91 17.20 -8.95
N ASN A 140 8.01 17.75 -8.45
CA ASN A 140 9.06 16.99 -7.77
C ASN A 140 8.52 16.07 -6.66
N CYS A 141 7.50 16.50 -5.92
CA CYS A 141 6.89 15.68 -4.87
C CYS A 141 6.19 14.44 -5.44
N ILE A 142 5.56 14.53 -6.61
CA ILE A 142 4.92 13.40 -7.29
C ILE A 142 5.97 12.45 -7.85
N SER A 143 6.99 12.97 -8.53
CA SER A 143 8.09 12.15 -9.05
C SER A 143 8.82 11.40 -7.93
N THR A 144 9.04 12.04 -6.77
CA THR A 144 9.66 11.40 -5.61
C THR A 144 8.80 10.26 -5.05
N VAL A 145 7.49 10.46 -4.98
CA VAL A 145 6.54 9.45 -4.48
C VAL A 145 6.42 8.27 -5.47
N GLU A 146 6.46 8.54 -6.76
CA GLU A 146 6.44 7.52 -7.80
C GLU A 146 7.71 6.66 -7.75
N GLN A 147 8.88 7.29 -7.67
CA GLN A 147 10.15 6.58 -7.49
C GLN A 147 10.18 5.73 -6.20
N GLU A 148 9.60 6.25 -5.10
CA GLU A 148 9.47 5.47 -3.87
C GLU A 148 8.60 4.23 -4.08
N LEU A 149 7.45 4.37 -4.76
CA LEU A 149 6.58 3.25 -5.08
C LEU A 149 7.30 2.20 -5.93
N GLU A 150 7.94 2.62 -7.00
CA GLU A 150 8.64 1.72 -7.92
C GLU A 150 9.82 1.00 -7.27
N SER A 151 10.58 1.70 -6.43
CA SER A 151 11.78 1.13 -5.80
C SER A 151 11.50 0.30 -4.55
N THR A 152 10.41 0.58 -3.82
CA THR A 152 10.14 -0.07 -2.53
C THR A 152 8.87 -0.92 -2.51
N GLY A 153 7.98 -0.71 -3.47
CA GLY A 153 6.64 -1.30 -3.46
C GLY A 153 5.74 -0.71 -2.37
N TYR A 154 6.03 0.48 -1.86
CA TYR A 154 5.30 1.05 -0.73
C TYR A 154 5.10 2.57 -0.84
N MET A 155 3.97 3.02 -0.36
CA MET A 155 3.63 4.42 -0.13
C MET A 155 2.96 4.56 1.22
N VAL A 156 3.26 5.63 1.96
CA VAL A 156 2.46 5.99 3.15
C VAL A 156 1.09 6.52 2.71
N ASN A 157 0.09 6.43 3.58
CA ASN A 157 -1.30 6.77 3.24
C ASN A 157 -1.45 8.15 2.58
N GLN A 158 -0.79 9.18 3.08
CA GLN A 158 -0.88 10.54 2.53
C GLN A 158 -0.35 10.63 1.10
N THR A 159 0.74 9.92 0.80
CA THR A 159 1.31 9.93 -0.56
C THR A 159 0.44 9.18 -1.54
N ARG A 160 -0.28 8.13 -1.12
CA ARG A 160 -1.30 7.47 -1.94
C ARG A 160 -2.42 8.44 -2.33
N MET A 161 -2.93 9.20 -1.37
CA MET A 161 -3.97 10.21 -1.62
C MET A 161 -3.51 11.30 -2.57
N TRP A 162 -2.29 11.82 -2.39
CA TRP A 162 -1.75 12.86 -3.27
C TRP A 162 -1.52 12.35 -4.68
N TYR A 163 -0.92 11.17 -4.79
CA TYR A 163 -0.63 10.54 -6.08
C TYR A 163 -1.93 10.28 -6.86
N SER A 164 -2.90 9.61 -6.24
CA SER A 164 -4.19 9.32 -6.88
C SER A 164 -4.91 10.59 -7.29
N SER A 165 -4.95 11.62 -6.42
CA SER A 165 -5.56 12.90 -6.74
C SER A 165 -4.85 13.60 -7.90
N HIS A 166 -3.51 13.57 -7.94
CA HIS A 166 -2.73 14.14 -9.04
C HIS A 166 -3.05 13.45 -10.36
N GLN A 167 -3.00 12.12 -10.39
CA GLN A 167 -3.29 11.33 -11.60
C GLN A 167 -4.70 11.60 -12.12
N MET A 168 -5.70 11.60 -11.24
CA MET A 168 -7.10 11.74 -11.67
C MET A 168 -7.47 13.17 -12.06
N PHE A 169 -7.01 14.18 -11.32
CA PHE A 169 -7.50 15.55 -11.47
C PHE A 169 -6.53 16.51 -12.17
N ARG A 170 -5.25 16.18 -12.22
CA ARG A 170 -4.24 17.02 -12.87
C ARG A 170 -3.73 16.47 -14.18
N THR A 171 -3.49 15.14 -14.25
CA THR A 171 -3.05 14.53 -15.50
C THR A 171 -4.19 13.95 -16.31
N ASN A 172 -5.41 14.08 -15.82
CA ASN A 172 -6.62 13.58 -16.48
C ASN A 172 -6.59 12.08 -16.78
N GLN A 173 -5.81 11.32 -16.00
CA GLN A 173 -5.70 9.87 -16.20
C GLN A 173 -6.99 9.17 -15.78
N TYR A 174 -7.38 8.17 -16.56
CA TYR A 174 -8.54 7.35 -16.21
C TYR A 174 -8.30 6.63 -14.87
N TRP A 175 -9.21 6.79 -13.93
CA TRP A 175 -9.03 6.32 -12.54
C TRP A 175 -8.69 4.84 -12.42
N LEU A 176 -9.25 3.99 -13.30
CA LEU A 176 -9.00 2.54 -13.28
C LEU A 176 -7.56 2.19 -13.69
N GLU A 177 -6.94 3.00 -14.55
CA GLU A 177 -5.53 2.84 -14.90
C GLU A 177 -4.63 3.19 -13.73
N SER A 178 -4.93 4.29 -13.03
CA SER A 178 -4.22 4.69 -11.80
C SER A 178 -4.39 3.64 -10.69
N GLU A 179 -5.59 3.10 -10.53
CA GLU A 179 -5.86 2.02 -9.56
C GLU A 179 -5.09 0.76 -9.91
N ASN A 180 -5.07 0.36 -11.18
CA ASN A 180 -4.33 -0.81 -11.64
C ASN A 180 -2.82 -0.63 -11.47
N TYR A 181 -2.30 0.57 -11.75
CA TYR A 181 -0.89 0.88 -11.55
C TYR A 181 -0.49 0.75 -10.08
N MET A 182 -1.24 1.40 -9.17
CA MET A 182 -1.00 1.28 -7.74
C MET A 182 -1.13 -0.16 -7.24
N TYR A 183 -2.16 -0.88 -7.67
CA TYR A 183 -2.37 -2.28 -7.30
C TYR A 183 -1.23 -3.19 -7.75
N LYS A 184 -0.66 -2.93 -8.94
CA LYS A 184 0.46 -3.69 -9.48
C LYS A 184 1.75 -3.48 -8.67
N HIS A 185 2.01 -2.23 -8.25
CA HIS A 185 3.28 -1.86 -7.63
C HIS A 185 3.28 -1.93 -6.10
N LEU A 186 2.12 -1.81 -5.44
CA LEU A 186 2.05 -1.85 -3.98
C LEU A 186 2.13 -3.29 -3.44
N VAL A 187 3.10 -3.54 -2.55
CA VAL A 187 3.25 -4.83 -1.85
C VAL A 187 2.05 -5.16 -0.96
N ASP A 188 1.33 -4.16 -0.50
CA ASP A 188 0.08 -4.29 0.26
C ASP A 188 -1.16 -3.95 -0.57
N GLY A 189 -1.05 -3.94 -1.88
CA GLY A 189 -2.09 -3.56 -2.81
C GLY A 189 -3.45 -4.21 -2.52
N SER A 190 -4.47 -3.38 -2.44
CA SER A 190 -5.86 -3.79 -2.21
C SER A 190 -6.78 -2.95 -3.07
N ARG A 191 -7.73 -3.60 -3.74
CA ARG A 191 -8.65 -2.89 -4.65
C ARG A 191 -9.67 -1.99 -3.96
N PHE A 192 -9.74 -2.02 -2.64
CA PHE A 192 -10.71 -1.24 -1.87
C PHE A 192 -10.12 -0.44 -0.71
N ALA A 193 -8.89 -0.75 -0.29
CA ALA A 193 -8.26 -0.10 0.84
C ALA A 193 -7.06 0.79 0.44
N ASN A 194 -6.88 0.98 -0.85
CA ASN A 194 -5.82 1.84 -1.40
C ASN A 194 -6.40 2.87 -2.34
#